data_3e3d0887138dc44b630d5f92cbc2413c
#
_entry.id   3e3d0887138dc44b630d5f92cbc2413c
#
_cell.length_a   1.000
_cell.length_b   1.000
_cell.length_c   1.000
_cell.angle_alpha   90.00
_cell.angle_beta   90.00
_cell.angle_gamma   90.00
#
_symmetry.space_group_name_H-M   'P 1'
#
loop_
_entity.id
_entity.type
_entity.pdbx_description
1 polymer ?
#
loop_
_entity_poly.entity_id
_entity_poly.type
_entity_poly.pdbx_seq_one_letter_code
_entity_poly.pdbx_strand_id
1 'polypeptide(L)'
;MRLRKNQQQIIRKTVRETFGPDAAVYLFGSRVDDSARGGDIDLLVRLEKPQVETERKILRLVARLQIRLGDQPIDVLLQDPESTLNPIHLEAQRTGIRL
;
A
#
# COMPACT_ATOMS: atom_id res chain seq x y z
N MET A 1 -12.14 -2.98 -9.07
CA MET A 1 -11.22 -3.15 -7.94
C MET A 1 -11.70 -4.26 -7.03
N ARG A 2 -10.81 -5.21 -6.71
CA ARG A 2 -11.18 -6.39 -5.92
C ARG A 2 -10.83 -6.24 -4.43
N LEU A 3 -11.29 -5.15 -3.82
CA LEU A 3 -11.22 -4.93 -2.38
C LEU A 3 -12.58 -4.47 -1.88
N ARG A 4 -13.03 -5.10 -0.81
CA ARG A 4 -14.27 -4.69 -0.14
C ARG A 4 -14.07 -3.32 0.52
N LYS A 5 -15.16 -2.60 0.70
CA LYS A 5 -15.12 -1.25 1.28
C LYS A 5 -14.52 -1.24 2.68
N ASN A 6 -14.85 -2.22 3.50
CA ASN A 6 -14.28 -2.33 4.84
C ASN A 6 -12.79 -2.65 4.82
N GLN A 7 -12.32 -3.42 3.83
CA GLN A 7 -10.90 -3.72 3.66
C GLN A 7 -10.13 -2.45 3.27
N GLN A 8 -10.70 -1.64 2.40
CA GLN A 8 -10.11 -0.35 2.02
C GLN A 8 -9.95 0.58 3.21
N GLN A 9 -10.97 0.63 4.07
CA GLN A 9 -10.95 1.44 5.28
C GLN A 9 -9.88 0.95 6.27
N ILE A 10 -9.76 -0.36 6.44
CA ILE A 10 -8.74 -0.96 7.31
C ILE A 10 -7.34 -0.61 6.80
N ILE A 11 -7.10 -0.75 5.50
CA ILE A 11 -5.80 -0.44 4.90
C ILE A 11 -5.46 1.04 5.13
N ARG A 12 -6.39 1.93 4.81
CA ARG A 12 -6.17 3.37 4.96
C ARG A 12 -5.87 3.74 6.40
N LYS A 13 -6.65 3.23 7.33
CA LYS A 13 -6.47 3.50 8.76
C LYS A 13 -5.12 3.00 9.25
N THR A 14 -4.74 1.78 8.86
CA THR A 14 -3.50 1.15 9.29
C THR A 14 -2.27 1.90 8.75
N VAL A 15 -2.35 2.37 7.50
CA VAL A 15 -1.30 3.20 6.91
C VAL A 15 -1.11 4.49 7.71
N ARG A 16 -2.20 5.15 8.08
CA ARG A 16 -2.14 6.37 8.89
C ARG A 16 -1.57 6.12 10.28
N GLU A 17 -1.94 5.02 10.90
CA GLU A 17 -1.39 4.64 12.21
C GLU A 17 0.13 4.42 12.15
N THR A 18 0.61 3.91 11.03
CA THR A 18 2.02 3.51 10.88
C THR A 18 2.90 4.66 10.37
N PHE A 19 2.40 5.43 9.38
CA PHE A 19 3.19 6.46 8.69
C PHE A 19 2.71 7.89 8.95
N GLY A 20 1.58 8.07 9.63
CA GLY A 20 1.05 9.39 9.94
C GLY A 20 -0.11 9.79 9.04
N PRO A 21 -0.80 10.90 9.40
CA PRO A 21 -2.04 11.31 8.71
C PRO A 21 -1.82 11.81 7.28
N ASP A 22 -0.60 12.21 6.93
CA ASP A 22 -0.29 12.73 5.60
C ASP A 22 0.10 11.64 4.60
N ALA A 23 0.17 10.39 5.04
CA ALA A 23 0.47 9.28 4.15
C ALA A 23 -0.74 8.93 3.30
N ALA A 24 -0.51 8.75 2.00
CA ALA A 24 -1.53 8.27 1.08
C ALA A 24 -1.21 6.83 0.67
N VAL A 25 -2.25 6.06 0.39
CA VAL A 25 -2.09 4.67 -0.03
C VAL A 25 -2.88 4.41 -1.31
N TYR A 26 -2.26 3.69 -2.23
CA TYR A 26 -2.83 3.32 -3.52
C TYR A 26 -2.78 1.81 -3.68
N LEU A 27 -3.85 1.24 -4.23
CA LEU A 27 -3.87 -0.15 -4.65
C LEU A 27 -3.41 -0.22 -6.10
N PHE A 28 -2.48 -1.12 -6.41
CA PHE A 28 -2.06 -1.37 -7.78
C PHE A 28 -1.97 -2.88 -8.02
N GLY A 29 -1.52 -3.27 -9.22
CA GLY A 29 -1.34 -4.67 -9.54
C GLY A 29 -2.65 -5.39 -9.86
N SER A 30 -2.69 -6.70 -9.64
CA SER A 30 -3.80 -7.55 -10.09
C SER A 30 -5.15 -7.24 -9.45
N ARG A 31 -5.15 -6.68 -8.23
CA ARG A 31 -6.40 -6.35 -7.53
C ARG A 31 -7.13 -5.15 -8.12
N VAL A 32 -6.47 -4.35 -8.95
CA VAL A 32 -7.09 -3.24 -9.67
C VAL A 32 -7.99 -3.77 -10.78
N ASP A 33 -7.60 -4.87 -11.42
CA ASP A 33 -8.34 -5.47 -12.51
C ASP A 33 -9.33 -6.51 -11.97
N ASP A 34 -10.62 -6.23 -12.09
CA ASP A 34 -11.68 -7.09 -11.61
C ASP A 34 -11.73 -8.44 -12.34
N SER A 35 -11.19 -8.52 -13.55
CA SER A 35 -11.15 -9.75 -14.33
C SER A 35 -9.97 -10.65 -13.99
N ALA A 36 -8.95 -10.14 -13.33
CA ALA A 36 -7.79 -10.93 -12.97
C ALA A 36 -8.13 -11.87 -11.80
N ARG A 37 -7.45 -13.01 -11.75
CA ARG A 37 -7.66 -14.01 -10.69
C ARG A 37 -6.54 -13.97 -9.66
N GLY A 38 -6.90 -14.31 -8.42
CA GLY A 38 -5.96 -14.42 -7.30
C GLY A 38 -5.29 -13.11 -7.01
N GLY A 39 -4.06 -13.23 -6.61
CA GLY A 39 -3.20 -12.08 -6.52
C GLY A 39 -3.00 -11.57 -5.12
N ASP A 40 -1.82 -11.04 -4.96
CA ASP A 40 -1.39 -10.38 -3.75
C ASP A 40 -2.06 -9.01 -3.67
N ILE A 41 -2.08 -8.46 -2.49
CA ILE A 41 -2.46 -7.06 -2.29
C ILE A 41 -1.19 -6.24 -2.48
N ASP A 42 -1.16 -5.42 -3.52
CA ASP A 42 -0.02 -4.56 -3.83
C ASP A 42 -0.36 -3.12 -3.48
N LEU A 43 0.39 -2.55 -2.55
CA LEU A 43 0.15 -1.20 -2.05
C LEU A 43 1.33 -0.29 -2.33
N LEU A 44 1.03 0.94 -2.74
CA LEU A 44 1.99 2.03 -2.80
C LEU A 44 1.65 3.02 -1.70
N VAL A 45 2.57 3.23 -0.76
CA VAL A 45 2.45 4.24 0.27
C VAL A 45 3.28 5.45 -0.14
N ARG A 46 2.63 6.60 -0.28
CA ARG A 46 3.29 7.86 -0.63
C ARG A 46 3.36 8.76 0.59
N LEU A 47 4.56 9.22 0.88
CA LEU A 47 4.84 10.11 2.00
C LEU A 47 5.16 11.51 1.46
N GLU A 48 4.68 12.54 2.13
CA GLU A 48 4.97 13.93 1.76
C GLU A 48 6.39 14.34 2.12
N LYS A 49 6.96 13.70 3.13
CA LYS A 49 8.32 13.96 3.62
C LYS A 49 9.02 12.66 3.90
N PRO A 50 10.37 12.62 3.76
CA PRO A 50 11.13 11.45 4.19
C PRO A 50 10.89 11.15 5.68
N GLN A 51 10.85 9.87 6.00
CA GLN A 51 10.70 9.42 7.38
C GLN A 51 11.83 8.48 7.75
N VAL A 52 12.09 8.33 9.05
CA VAL A 52 13.10 7.42 9.56
C VAL A 52 12.51 6.01 9.72
N GLU A 53 13.39 5.01 9.67
CA GLU A 53 13.03 3.61 9.95
C GLU A 53 11.90 3.09 9.05
N THR A 54 11.89 3.49 7.78
CA THR A 54 10.81 3.13 6.87
C THR A 54 10.70 1.63 6.64
N GLU A 55 11.83 0.90 6.63
CA GLU A 55 11.80 -0.56 6.47
C GLU A 55 11.09 -1.22 7.65
N ARG A 56 11.37 -0.78 8.87
CA ARG A 56 10.71 -1.28 10.06
C ARG A 56 9.22 -0.95 10.04
N LYS A 57 8.87 0.25 9.60
CA LYS A 57 7.47 0.67 9.48
C LYS A 57 6.72 -0.16 8.44
N ILE A 58 7.36 -0.50 7.32
CA ILE A 58 6.76 -1.38 6.31
C ILE A 58 6.47 -2.76 6.92
N LEU A 59 7.41 -3.33 7.63
CA LEU A 59 7.21 -4.63 8.29
C LEU A 59 6.05 -4.56 9.30
N ARG A 60 5.98 -3.48 10.06
CA ARG A 60 4.89 -3.26 11.02
C ARG A 60 3.55 -3.12 10.31
N LEU A 61 3.52 -2.39 9.20
CA LEU A 61 2.31 -2.21 8.40
C LEU A 61 1.80 -3.56 7.88
N VAL A 62 2.68 -4.35 7.28
CA VAL A 62 2.31 -5.67 6.75
C VAL A 62 1.78 -6.57 7.87
N ALA A 63 2.46 -6.62 9.00
CA ALA A 63 2.04 -7.44 10.13
C ALA A 63 0.66 -7.04 10.64
N ARG A 64 0.40 -5.74 10.80
CA ARG A 64 -0.91 -5.23 11.22
C ARG A 64 -2.01 -5.56 10.21
N LEU A 65 -1.71 -5.41 8.93
CA LEU A 65 -2.68 -5.71 7.89
C LEU A 65 -3.00 -7.19 7.84
N GLN A 66 -2.03 -8.07 8.01
CA GLN A 66 -2.26 -9.51 8.05
C GLN A 66 -3.13 -9.90 9.24
N ILE A 67 -2.94 -9.26 10.39
CA ILE A 67 -3.79 -9.49 11.56
C ILE A 67 -5.23 -9.06 11.29
N ARG A 68 -5.42 -7.92 10.63
CA ARG A 68 -6.74 -7.31 10.43
C ARG A 68 -7.48 -7.82 9.20
N LEU A 69 -6.76 -8.21 8.16
CA LEU A 69 -7.35 -8.64 6.89
C LEU A 69 -7.29 -10.16 6.68
N GLY A 70 -6.56 -10.87 7.52
CA GLY A 70 -6.26 -12.26 7.32
C GLY A 70 -4.88 -12.47 6.72
N ASP A 71 -4.44 -13.71 6.71
CA ASP A 71 -3.09 -14.08 6.31
C ASP A 71 -2.95 -14.11 4.79
N GLN A 72 -2.96 -12.94 4.17
CA GLN A 72 -2.84 -12.76 2.74
C GLN A 72 -1.46 -12.18 2.40
N PRO A 73 -0.88 -12.54 1.24
CA PRO A 73 0.34 -11.89 0.79
C PRO A 73 0.09 -10.40 0.53
N ILE A 74 0.93 -9.55 1.09
CA ILE A 74 0.83 -8.10 0.96
C ILE A 74 2.20 -7.55 0.64
N ASP A 75 2.31 -6.84 -0.49
CA ASP A 75 3.53 -6.17 -0.90
C ASP A 75 3.35 -4.67 -0.78
N VAL A 76 4.32 -4.00 -0.19
CA VAL A 76 4.27 -2.55 0.03
C VAL A 76 5.47 -1.89 -0.63
N LEU A 77 5.19 -0.97 -1.54
CA LEU A 77 6.17 -0.04 -2.07
C LEU A 77 6.05 1.29 -1.33
N LEU A 78 7.18 1.90 -1.05
CA LEU A 78 7.24 3.20 -0.42
C LEU A 78 7.78 4.23 -1.39
N GLN A 79 7.18 5.43 -1.38
CA GLN A 79 7.66 6.56 -2.16
C GLN A 79 7.61 7.82 -1.31
N ASP A 80 8.70 8.57 -1.30
CA ASP A 80 8.78 9.90 -0.72
C ASP A 80 9.52 10.83 -1.71
N PRO A 81 9.65 12.14 -1.40
CA PRO A 81 10.31 13.07 -2.33
C PRO A 81 11.77 12.73 -2.64
N GLU A 82 12.43 11.94 -1.81
CA GLU A 82 13.83 11.55 -2.00
C GLU A 82 13.97 10.17 -2.63
N SER A 83 12.87 9.47 -2.90
CA SER A 83 12.93 8.13 -3.47
C SER A 83 13.48 8.15 -4.89
N THR A 84 14.34 7.17 -5.18
CA THR A 84 14.70 6.88 -6.56
C THR A 84 13.56 6.07 -7.18
N LEU A 85 12.90 6.64 -8.20
CA LEU A 85 11.81 5.96 -8.88
C LEU A 85 12.35 4.95 -9.86
N ASN A 86 11.89 3.73 -9.74
CA ASN A 86 12.18 2.67 -10.70
C ASN A 86 10.89 2.30 -11.45
N PRO A 87 10.96 1.40 -12.47
CA PRO A 87 9.78 1.09 -13.29
C PRO A 87 8.55 0.64 -12.51
N ILE A 88 8.73 -0.07 -11.40
CA ILE A 88 7.58 -0.53 -10.61
C ILE A 88 6.86 0.63 -9.90
N HIS A 89 7.59 1.65 -9.45
CA HIS A 89 6.97 2.86 -8.88
C HIS A 89 6.15 3.61 -9.93
N LEU A 90 6.71 3.75 -11.14
CA LEU A 90 6.02 4.43 -12.23
C LEU A 90 4.75 3.69 -12.64
N GLU A 91 4.81 2.36 -12.71
CA GLU A 91 3.65 1.54 -13.00
C GLU A 91 2.58 1.67 -11.92
N ALA A 92 2.98 1.65 -10.66
CA ALA A 92 2.05 1.80 -9.53
C ALA A 92 1.38 3.16 -9.54
N GLN A 93 2.10 4.23 -9.91
CA GLN A 93 1.52 5.57 -10.03
C GLN A 93 0.52 5.64 -11.18
N ARG A 94 0.85 5.01 -12.31
CA ARG A 94 0.03 5.08 -13.51
C ARG A 94 -1.27 4.32 -13.36
N THR A 95 -1.24 3.14 -12.73
CA THR A 95 -2.38 2.24 -12.63
C THR A 95 -3.04 2.22 -11.26
N GLY A 96 -2.42 2.81 -10.26
CA GLY A 96 -2.88 2.75 -8.88
C GLY A 96 -4.19 3.49 -8.65
N ILE A 97 -5.02 2.93 -7.80
CA ILE A 97 -6.26 3.54 -7.34
C ILE A 97 -6.09 3.97 -5.90
N ARG A 98 -6.32 5.24 -5.63
CA ARG A 98 -6.21 5.76 -4.26
C ARG A 98 -7.31 5.17 -3.37
N LEU A 99 -6.90 4.69 -2.22
CA LEU A 99 -7.81 4.15 -1.20
C LEU A 99 -8.27 5.19 -0.20
#